data_ebf841085570a11f639d2823f3510798
#
_entry.id   ebf841085570a11f639d2823f3510798
#
_cell.length_a   1.000
_cell.length_b   1.000
_cell.length_c   1.000
_cell.angle_alpha   90.00
_cell.angle_beta   90.00
_cell.angle_gamma   90.00
#
_symmetry.space_group_name_H-M   'P 1'
#
loop_
_entity.id
_entity.type
_entity.pdbx_description
1 polymer ?
#
loop_
_entity_poly.entity_id
_entity_poly.type
_entity_poly.pdbx_seq_one_letter_code
_entity_poly.pdbx_strand_id
1 'polypeptide(L)'
;MRRGADLAAGTMGRVGSLAASILSADLAHLADQVKLVERHADIIHIDIMDGHFVPPIALGTVVVASLRPCTELVLHGHLMVEQPESFFEELAEAGLDTVSFHLEAVGDPEPAIAKARAAGMRAGITVNLETPVEEVVPHLERVDDVMLMSIRPGWSGQTLHPEVYPRLEAVRAEIDRRGLDVDVEVDGGVKVDNARSLVDAGATVLIAASGIFQAPDPARAAQELAAVARRVA
;
A
#
# COMPACT_ATOMS: atom_id res chain seq x y z
N MET A 1 -2.37 1.56 -26.80
CA MET A 1 -1.48 2.75 -26.71
C MET A 1 -1.61 3.24 -25.28
N ARG A 2 -0.66 2.89 -24.43
CA ARG A 2 -0.66 3.29 -23.00
C ARG A 2 -0.39 4.78 -22.91
N ARG A 3 -1.19 5.52 -22.13
CA ARG A 3 -0.89 6.91 -21.76
C ARG A 3 0.22 6.91 -20.71
N GLY A 4 1.47 6.67 -21.14
CA GLY A 4 2.65 6.68 -20.30
C GLY A 4 3.25 8.05 -20.02
N ALA A 5 2.46 9.12 -20.04
CA ALA A 5 2.98 10.48 -19.92
C ALA A 5 2.45 11.30 -18.74
N ASP A 6 1.47 10.81 -17.97
CA ASP A 6 0.86 11.59 -16.87
C ASP A 6 1.09 11.01 -15.47
N LEU A 7 1.77 9.86 -15.33
CA LEU A 7 2.17 9.34 -14.01
C LEU A 7 3.35 10.11 -13.37
N ALA A 8 4.04 10.96 -14.14
CA ALA A 8 5.21 11.70 -13.68
C ALA A 8 4.90 13.06 -13.03
N ALA A 9 3.63 13.46 -12.90
CA ALA A 9 3.27 14.77 -12.37
C ALA A 9 1.99 14.80 -11.51
N GLY A 10 1.46 13.66 -11.11
CA GLY A 10 0.32 13.58 -10.19
C GLY A 10 0.83 13.26 -8.80
N THR A 11 1.07 14.27 -7.98
CA THR A 11 1.18 14.15 -6.53
C THR A 11 0.00 13.36 -5.98
N MET A 12 0.20 12.06 -5.66
CA MET A 12 -0.76 11.32 -4.85
C MET A 12 -0.78 11.81 -3.39
N GLY A 13 0.12 12.72 -3.03
CA GLY A 13 0.30 13.18 -1.68
C GLY A 13 -0.20 14.60 -1.46
N ARG A 14 -1.44 14.77 -1.09
CA ARG A 14 -2.00 15.83 -0.21
C ARG A 14 -3.53 15.77 -0.12
N VAL A 15 -4.20 15.02 -0.98
CA VAL A 15 -5.58 14.60 -0.76
C VAL A 15 -5.48 13.13 -0.40
N GLY A 16 -5.79 12.77 0.83
CA GLY A 16 -5.60 11.39 1.30
C GLY A 16 -6.35 10.38 0.43
N SER A 17 -5.75 9.22 0.22
CA SER A 17 -6.21 8.15 -0.66
C SER A 17 -6.68 6.92 0.10
N LEU A 18 -7.62 6.19 -0.48
CA LEU A 18 -8.04 4.87 -0.01
C LEU A 18 -7.47 3.78 -0.92
N ALA A 19 -6.71 2.86 -0.34
CA ALA A 19 -6.26 1.63 -0.96
C ALA A 19 -7.12 0.46 -0.46
N ALA A 20 -7.82 -0.20 -1.39
CA ALA A 20 -8.62 -1.38 -1.08
C ALA A 20 -7.75 -2.63 -1.24
N SER A 21 -7.33 -3.26 -0.11
CA SER A 21 -6.58 -4.51 -0.14
C SER A 21 -7.49 -5.69 -0.42
N ILE A 22 -7.23 -6.36 -1.53
CA ILE A 22 -8.02 -7.50 -2.00
C ILE A 22 -7.73 -8.80 -1.24
N LEU A 23 -6.82 -8.81 -0.27
CA LEU A 23 -6.51 -9.99 0.54
C LEU A 23 -7.72 -10.56 1.28
N SER A 24 -8.71 -9.71 1.61
CA SER A 24 -9.97 -10.12 2.26
C SER A 24 -11.16 -10.22 1.32
N ALA A 25 -10.96 -10.02 0.02
CA ALA A 25 -12.03 -10.13 -0.98
C ALA A 25 -12.38 -11.61 -1.28
N ASP A 26 -13.52 -11.84 -1.91
CA ASP A 26 -13.82 -13.14 -2.52
C ASP A 26 -12.94 -13.35 -3.76
N LEU A 27 -11.86 -14.09 -3.61
CA LEU A 27 -10.87 -14.32 -4.67
C LEU A 27 -11.43 -15.12 -5.84
N ALA A 28 -12.54 -15.86 -5.65
CA ALA A 28 -13.22 -16.55 -6.76
C ALA A 28 -13.98 -15.58 -7.69
N HIS A 29 -14.30 -14.37 -7.20
CA HIS A 29 -15.04 -13.34 -7.93
C HIS A 29 -14.31 -11.98 -7.91
N LEU A 30 -12.99 -12.01 -7.97
CA LEU A 30 -12.13 -10.86 -7.64
C LEU A 30 -12.41 -9.61 -8.50
N ALA A 31 -12.66 -9.77 -9.80
CA ALA A 31 -13.01 -8.65 -10.68
C ALA A 31 -14.33 -7.96 -10.26
N ASP A 32 -15.32 -8.74 -9.82
CA ASP A 32 -16.58 -8.18 -9.33
C ASP A 32 -16.39 -7.48 -7.98
N GLN A 33 -15.53 -8.01 -7.10
CA GLN A 33 -15.18 -7.38 -5.83
C GLN A 33 -14.49 -6.03 -6.05
N VAL A 34 -13.55 -5.93 -7.00
CA VAL A 34 -12.90 -4.67 -7.37
C VAL A 34 -13.94 -3.65 -7.86
N LYS A 35 -14.88 -4.04 -8.71
CA LYS A 35 -15.95 -3.15 -9.21
C LYS A 35 -16.86 -2.61 -8.11
N LEU A 36 -17.06 -3.33 -7.01
CA LEU A 36 -17.86 -2.83 -5.88
C LEU A 36 -17.24 -1.60 -5.24
N VAL A 37 -15.91 -1.52 -5.20
CA VAL A 37 -15.15 -0.47 -4.49
C VAL A 37 -14.55 0.58 -5.42
N GLU A 38 -14.43 0.30 -6.72
CA GLU A 38 -13.73 1.11 -7.73
C GLU A 38 -14.16 2.59 -7.77
N ARG A 39 -15.43 2.90 -7.44
CA ARG A 39 -15.92 4.28 -7.40
C ARG A 39 -15.43 5.08 -6.20
N HIS A 40 -14.91 4.41 -5.21
CA HIS A 40 -14.56 4.99 -3.90
C HIS A 40 -13.07 4.85 -3.60
N ALA A 41 -12.45 3.72 -3.96
CA ALA A 41 -11.02 3.50 -3.84
C ALA A 41 -10.24 4.27 -4.91
N ASP A 42 -9.01 4.62 -4.59
CA ASP A 42 -8.05 5.25 -5.50
C ASP A 42 -7.00 4.23 -5.96
N ILE A 43 -6.78 3.19 -5.13
CA ILE A 43 -5.75 2.17 -5.29
C ILE A 43 -6.36 0.79 -5.02
N ILE A 44 -5.97 -0.21 -5.79
CA ILE A 44 -6.15 -1.63 -5.46
C ILE A 44 -4.83 -2.14 -4.90
N HIS A 45 -4.85 -2.55 -3.65
CA HIS A 45 -3.70 -3.04 -2.93
C HIS A 45 -3.64 -4.57 -2.97
N ILE A 46 -2.48 -5.12 -3.34
CA ILE A 46 -2.25 -6.53 -3.63
C ILE A 46 -1.13 -7.05 -2.74
N ASP A 47 -1.48 -7.84 -1.73
CA ASP A 47 -0.54 -8.45 -0.80
C ASP A 47 0.10 -9.69 -1.43
N ILE A 48 1.37 -9.62 -1.80
CA ILE A 48 2.13 -10.70 -2.45
C ILE A 48 3.03 -11.38 -1.42
N MET A 49 2.83 -12.68 -1.22
CA MET A 49 3.50 -13.45 -0.17
C MET A 49 4.09 -14.73 -0.72
N ASP A 50 5.33 -15.06 -0.32
CA ASP A 50 6.11 -16.19 -0.85
C ASP A 50 6.12 -17.44 0.05
N GLY A 51 5.53 -17.35 1.26
CA GLY A 51 5.59 -18.45 2.23
C GLY A 51 6.92 -18.58 2.97
N HIS A 52 7.85 -17.63 2.77
CA HIS A 52 9.16 -17.58 3.41
C HIS A 52 9.28 -16.35 4.31
N PHE A 53 9.13 -15.15 3.77
CA PHE A 53 9.12 -13.92 4.56
C PHE A 53 7.96 -13.89 5.55
N VAL A 54 6.78 -14.35 5.11
CA VAL A 54 5.60 -14.64 5.94
C VAL A 54 5.10 -16.05 5.67
N PRO A 55 4.41 -16.71 6.65
CA PRO A 55 3.99 -18.10 6.49
C PRO A 55 3.04 -18.39 5.33
N PRO A 56 2.07 -17.51 4.97
CA PRO A 56 1.15 -17.79 3.86
C PRO A 56 1.82 -17.56 2.50
N ILE A 57 1.28 -18.25 1.49
CA ILE A 57 1.47 -17.93 0.07
C ILE A 57 0.19 -17.26 -0.39
N ALA A 58 0.28 -16.04 -0.94
CA ALA A 58 -0.89 -15.32 -1.39
C ALA A 58 -0.55 -14.43 -2.59
N LEU A 59 -1.53 -14.32 -3.49
CA LEU A 59 -1.55 -13.48 -4.66
C LEU A 59 -0.18 -13.46 -5.40
N GLY A 60 -0.10 -12.93 -6.54
CA GLY A 60 1.17 -12.89 -7.28
C GLY A 60 0.96 -12.33 -8.67
N THR A 61 1.98 -12.41 -9.52
CA THR A 61 2.04 -11.85 -10.86
C THR A 61 0.82 -12.22 -11.72
N VAL A 62 0.36 -13.50 -11.62
CA VAL A 62 -0.81 -13.98 -12.38
C VAL A 62 -2.08 -13.25 -11.97
N VAL A 63 -2.24 -12.92 -10.68
CA VAL A 63 -3.39 -12.16 -10.19
C VAL A 63 -3.32 -10.72 -10.67
N VAL A 64 -2.15 -10.08 -10.61
CA VAL A 64 -1.93 -8.72 -11.15
C VAL A 64 -2.31 -8.67 -12.63
N ALA A 65 -1.77 -9.59 -13.44
CA ALA A 65 -2.06 -9.68 -14.87
C ALA A 65 -3.55 -9.88 -15.17
N SER A 66 -4.25 -10.66 -14.32
CA SER A 66 -5.69 -10.91 -14.46
C SER A 66 -6.54 -9.71 -14.08
N LEU A 67 -6.09 -8.92 -13.11
CA LEU A 67 -6.81 -7.73 -12.62
C LEU A 67 -6.59 -6.50 -13.52
N ARG A 68 -5.40 -6.35 -14.11
CA ARG A 68 -5.08 -5.15 -14.89
C ARG A 68 -6.13 -4.78 -15.96
N PRO A 69 -6.67 -5.72 -16.76
CA PRO A 69 -7.73 -5.40 -17.70
C PRO A 69 -9.10 -5.09 -17.09
N CYS A 70 -9.27 -5.31 -15.78
CA CYS A 70 -10.56 -5.14 -15.09
C CYS A 70 -10.73 -3.76 -14.45
N THR A 71 -9.66 -2.97 -14.28
CA THR A 71 -9.70 -1.66 -13.61
C THR A 71 -8.65 -0.71 -14.16
N GLU A 72 -8.93 0.59 -14.09
CA GLU A 72 -7.96 1.66 -14.40
C GLU A 72 -7.31 2.24 -13.13
N LEU A 73 -7.71 1.77 -11.94
CA LEU A 73 -7.10 2.21 -10.69
C LEU A 73 -5.63 1.82 -10.62
N VAL A 74 -4.87 2.53 -9.79
CA VAL A 74 -3.48 2.18 -9.47
C VAL A 74 -3.46 0.78 -8.86
N LEU A 75 -2.63 -0.11 -9.39
CA LEU A 75 -2.32 -1.40 -8.79
C LEU A 75 -1.04 -1.27 -7.98
N HIS A 76 -1.17 -1.40 -6.67
CA HIS A 76 -0.08 -1.31 -5.70
C HIS A 76 0.23 -2.69 -5.14
N GLY A 77 1.44 -3.18 -5.35
CA GLY A 77 1.93 -4.46 -4.81
C GLY A 77 2.70 -4.26 -3.51
N HIS A 78 2.24 -4.90 -2.46
CA HIS A 78 2.95 -5.01 -1.19
C HIS A 78 3.68 -6.36 -1.13
N LEU A 79 5.00 -6.33 -1.23
CA LEU A 79 5.83 -7.53 -1.31
C LEU A 79 6.32 -7.97 0.07
N MET A 80 5.67 -9.00 0.59
CA MET A 80 6.09 -9.76 1.77
C MET A 80 6.85 -11.03 1.31
N VAL A 81 8.03 -10.81 0.71
CA VAL A 81 8.86 -11.85 0.08
C VAL A 81 10.34 -11.64 0.44
N GLU A 82 11.17 -12.71 0.46
CA GLU A 82 12.57 -12.63 0.85
C GLU A 82 13.49 -11.92 -0.16
N GLN A 83 13.15 -11.92 -1.46
CA GLN A 83 13.96 -11.33 -2.53
C GLN A 83 13.07 -10.51 -3.46
N PRO A 84 12.55 -9.34 -3.00
CA PRO A 84 11.53 -8.58 -3.72
C PRO A 84 11.98 -8.16 -5.13
N GLU A 85 13.26 -7.83 -5.31
CA GLU A 85 13.82 -7.39 -6.58
C GLU A 85 13.77 -8.46 -7.69
N SER A 86 13.62 -9.74 -7.36
CA SER A 86 13.50 -10.81 -8.34
C SER A 86 12.16 -10.81 -9.07
N PHE A 87 11.13 -10.14 -8.51
CA PHE A 87 9.77 -10.10 -9.05
C PHE A 87 9.44 -8.82 -9.84
N PHE A 88 10.26 -7.77 -9.76
CA PHE A 88 9.88 -6.43 -10.25
C PHE A 88 9.60 -6.39 -11.75
N GLU A 89 10.44 -7.02 -12.59
CA GLU A 89 10.24 -7.02 -14.04
C GLU A 89 8.92 -7.71 -14.42
N GLU A 90 8.67 -8.89 -13.87
CA GLU A 90 7.46 -9.66 -14.14
C GLU A 90 6.19 -8.94 -13.62
N LEU A 91 6.25 -8.31 -12.45
CA LEU A 91 5.14 -7.53 -11.89
C LEU A 91 4.84 -6.28 -12.71
N ALA A 92 5.87 -5.57 -13.18
CA ALA A 92 5.70 -4.43 -14.07
C ALA A 92 5.08 -4.82 -15.41
N GLU A 93 5.53 -5.93 -16.00
CA GLU A 93 4.95 -6.50 -17.23
C GLU A 93 3.50 -6.93 -17.03
N ALA A 94 3.16 -7.45 -15.85
CA ALA A 94 1.79 -7.79 -15.46
C ALA A 94 0.89 -6.55 -15.31
N GLY A 95 1.46 -5.35 -15.19
CA GLY A 95 0.76 -4.08 -15.12
C GLY A 95 0.63 -3.50 -13.72
N LEU A 96 1.54 -3.87 -12.80
CA LEU A 96 1.66 -3.20 -11.51
C LEU A 96 2.20 -1.77 -11.71
N ASP A 97 1.65 -0.80 -10.99
CA ASP A 97 2.03 0.61 -11.10
C ASP A 97 3.00 1.04 -9.99
N THR A 98 2.83 0.49 -8.79
CA THR A 98 3.63 0.81 -7.59
C THR A 98 4.01 -0.47 -6.85
N VAL A 99 5.22 -0.52 -6.31
CA VAL A 99 5.67 -1.63 -5.48
C VAL A 99 6.26 -1.11 -4.18
N SER A 100 5.82 -1.66 -3.03
CA SER A 100 6.44 -1.43 -1.73
C SER A 100 6.92 -2.76 -1.16
N PHE A 101 8.14 -2.77 -0.65
CA PHE A 101 8.81 -3.96 -0.12
C PHE A 101 9.39 -3.69 1.27
N HIS A 102 9.52 -4.74 2.05
CA HIS A 102 10.00 -4.65 3.42
C HIS A 102 11.50 -4.36 3.49
N LEU A 103 11.90 -3.39 4.32
CA LEU A 103 13.33 -3.15 4.62
C LEU A 103 13.99 -4.38 5.22
N GLU A 104 13.25 -5.16 6.00
CA GLU A 104 13.70 -6.39 6.62
C GLU A 104 14.03 -7.51 5.60
N ALA A 105 13.54 -7.40 4.37
CA ALA A 105 13.83 -8.35 3.30
C ALA A 105 15.12 -8.03 2.53
N VAL A 106 15.66 -6.82 2.71
CA VAL A 106 16.84 -6.33 1.97
C VAL A 106 17.86 -5.74 2.94
N GLY A 107 19.15 -5.89 2.65
CA GLY A 107 20.19 -5.28 3.49
C GLY A 107 20.39 -3.80 3.17
N ASP A 108 20.39 -3.47 1.88
CA ASP A 108 20.44 -2.10 1.34
C ASP A 108 19.27 -1.93 0.37
N PRO A 109 18.31 -1.03 0.61
CA PRO A 109 17.15 -0.87 -0.25
C PRO A 109 17.46 -0.11 -1.57
N GLU A 110 18.57 0.59 -1.69
CA GLU A 110 18.90 1.42 -2.85
C GLU A 110 18.91 0.64 -4.18
N PRO A 111 19.54 -0.56 -4.27
CA PRO A 111 19.50 -1.36 -5.50
C PRO A 111 18.07 -1.81 -5.87
N ALA A 112 17.26 -2.17 -4.88
CA ALA A 112 15.86 -2.58 -5.09
C ALA A 112 15.00 -1.40 -5.57
N ILE A 113 15.12 -0.23 -4.95
CA ILE A 113 14.44 1.02 -5.39
C ILE A 113 14.81 1.34 -6.84
N ALA A 114 16.12 1.33 -7.16
CA ALA A 114 16.58 1.61 -8.51
C ALA A 114 16.03 0.60 -9.53
N LYS A 115 15.97 -0.69 -9.18
CA LYS A 115 15.45 -1.74 -10.06
C LYS A 115 13.94 -1.62 -10.28
N ALA A 116 13.15 -1.31 -9.24
CA ALA A 116 11.72 -1.06 -9.37
C ALA A 116 11.44 0.11 -10.32
N ARG A 117 12.18 1.21 -10.17
CA ARG A 117 12.08 2.38 -11.06
C ARG A 117 12.52 2.08 -12.49
N ALA A 118 13.58 1.29 -12.67
CA ALA A 118 14.02 0.86 -14.00
C ALA A 118 12.98 -0.02 -14.72
N ALA A 119 12.18 -0.78 -13.96
CA ALA A 119 11.03 -1.53 -14.47
C ALA A 119 9.80 -0.65 -14.76
N GLY A 120 9.85 0.65 -14.44
CA GLY A 120 8.78 1.61 -14.74
C GLY A 120 7.73 1.76 -13.62
N MET A 121 8.00 1.24 -12.43
CA MET A 121 7.10 1.36 -11.27
C MET A 121 7.55 2.49 -10.33
N ARG A 122 6.61 3.03 -9.56
CA ARG A 122 6.92 3.78 -8.33
C ARG A 122 7.44 2.78 -7.28
N ALA A 123 8.30 3.26 -6.40
CA ALA A 123 8.96 2.42 -5.40
C ALA A 123 8.78 2.96 -3.99
N GLY A 124 8.21 2.13 -3.12
CA GLY A 124 8.04 2.38 -1.69
C GLY A 124 8.78 1.37 -0.82
N ILE A 125 8.92 1.72 0.44
CA ILE A 125 9.47 0.85 1.48
C ILE A 125 8.46 0.62 2.59
N THR A 126 8.49 -0.58 3.16
CA THR A 126 7.62 -1.01 4.26
C THR A 126 8.46 -1.39 5.47
N VAL A 127 7.95 -1.13 6.67
CA VAL A 127 8.56 -1.60 7.92
C VAL A 127 7.54 -2.24 8.84
N ASN A 128 7.95 -3.32 9.49
CA ASN A 128 7.18 -4.01 10.52
C ASN A 128 7.02 -3.17 11.80
N LEU A 129 6.13 -3.62 12.68
CA LEU A 129 5.92 -2.96 13.99
C LEU A 129 7.18 -2.93 14.86
N GLU A 130 7.96 -4.01 14.80
CA GLU A 130 9.17 -4.21 15.62
C GLU A 130 10.37 -3.41 15.09
N THR A 131 10.37 -3.03 13.82
CA THR A 131 11.46 -2.27 13.19
C THR A 131 11.37 -0.80 13.57
N PRO A 132 12.43 -0.20 14.12
CA PRO A 132 12.43 1.23 14.44
C PRO A 132 12.10 2.07 13.22
N VAL A 133 11.18 3.02 13.39
CA VAL A 133 10.71 3.86 12.27
C VAL A 133 11.82 4.79 11.75
N GLU A 134 12.84 5.03 12.55
CA GLU A 134 14.03 5.80 12.17
C GLU A 134 14.82 5.15 11.02
N GLU A 135 14.65 3.84 10.79
CA GLU A 135 15.32 3.14 9.70
C GLU A 135 14.80 3.56 8.31
N VAL A 136 13.57 4.12 8.22
CA VAL A 136 13.08 4.66 6.94
C VAL A 136 13.66 6.05 6.60
N VAL A 137 14.10 6.79 7.61
CA VAL A 137 14.49 8.21 7.49
C VAL A 137 15.61 8.46 6.46
N PRO A 138 16.67 7.63 6.35
CA PRO A 138 17.72 7.79 5.33
C PRO A 138 17.21 7.65 3.89
N HIS A 139 16.09 6.97 3.69
CA HIS A 139 15.58 6.59 2.36
C HIS A 139 14.46 7.50 1.85
N LEU A 140 13.91 8.41 2.68
CA LEU A 140 12.76 9.24 2.35
C LEU A 140 12.90 10.05 1.04
N GLU A 141 14.11 10.49 0.68
CA GLU A 141 14.36 11.24 -0.57
C GLU A 141 14.38 10.34 -1.82
N ARG A 142 14.36 9.03 -1.62
CA ARG A 142 14.54 8.02 -2.67
C ARG A 142 13.27 7.23 -2.98
N VAL A 143 12.25 7.33 -2.14
CA VAL A 143 11.02 6.57 -2.24
C VAL A 143 9.83 7.46 -2.57
N ASP A 144 8.79 6.85 -3.12
CA ASP A 144 7.54 7.54 -3.43
C ASP A 144 6.52 7.37 -2.30
N ASP A 145 6.67 6.30 -1.49
CA ASP A 145 5.84 6.01 -0.32
C ASP A 145 6.61 5.30 0.79
N VAL A 146 6.13 5.46 2.03
CA VAL A 146 6.56 4.69 3.20
C VAL A 146 5.34 4.06 3.82
N MET A 147 5.31 2.74 3.90
CA MET A 147 4.23 1.98 4.51
C MET A 147 4.63 1.52 5.91
N LEU A 148 3.77 1.85 6.89
CA LEU A 148 3.92 1.38 8.27
C LEU A 148 2.93 0.27 8.55
N MET A 149 3.45 -0.91 8.88
CA MET A 149 2.60 -1.99 9.37
C MET A 149 2.02 -1.65 10.73
N SER A 150 0.73 -1.83 10.89
CA SER A 150 0.01 -1.67 12.16
C SER A 150 -0.45 -3.01 12.75
N ILE A 151 -0.10 -4.10 12.09
CA ILE A 151 -0.31 -5.50 12.49
C ILE A 151 0.91 -6.32 12.09
N ARG A 152 1.01 -7.56 12.56
CA ARG A 152 1.99 -8.50 12.02
C ARG A 152 1.60 -8.87 10.59
N PRO A 153 2.52 -8.77 9.60
CA PRO A 153 2.21 -9.09 8.20
C PRO A 153 1.85 -10.57 8.01
N GLY A 154 1.13 -10.86 6.92
CA GLY A 154 0.75 -12.21 6.50
C GLY A 154 -0.73 -12.57 6.70
N TRP A 155 -1.48 -11.91 7.60
CA TRP A 155 -2.88 -12.24 7.88
C TRP A 155 -3.74 -11.00 8.04
N SER A 156 -4.86 -10.96 7.33
CA SER A 156 -5.85 -9.89 7.49
C SER A 156 -6.76 -10.10 8.71
N GLY A 157 -7.55 -9.08 9.08
CA GLY A 157 -8.56 -9.16 10.15
C GLY A 157 -8.03 -9.00 11.56
N GLN A 158 -6.74 -8.74 11.74
CA GLN A 158 -6.14 -8.42 13.04
C GLN A 158 -6.58 -7.04 13.55
N THR A 159 -6.46 -6.84 14.85
CA THR A 159 -6.68 -5.53 15.49
C THR A 159 -5.45 -4.66 15.30
N LEU A 160 -5.65 -3.40 14.90
CA LEU A 160 -4.61 -2.40 14.77
C LEU A 160 -3.87 -2.20 16.10
N HIS A 161 -2.54 -2.20 16.04
CA HIS A 161 -1.68 -1.95 17.20
C HIS A 161 -1.49 -0.45 17.42
N PRO A 162 -1.77 0.09 18.60
CA PRO A 162 -1.79 1.55 18.84
C PRO A 162 -0.42 2.22 18.71
N GLU A 163 0.67 1.48 18.74
CA GLU A 163 2.02 2.01 18.52
C GLU A 163 2.23 2.57 17.09
N VAL A 164 1.33 2.28 16.15
CA VAL A 164 1.41 2.86 14.81
C VAL A 164 1.20 4.38 14.83
N TYR A 165 0.38 4.91 15.72
CA TYR A 165 0.09 6.35 15.76
C TYR A 165 1.35 7.22 15.96
N PRO A 166 2.16 7.05 17.03
CA PRO A 166 3.39 7.84 17.18
C PRO A 166 4.41 7.59 16.07
N ARG A 167 4.39 6.41 15.43
CA ARG A 167 5.24 6.10 14.27
C ARG A 167 4.83 6.91 13.05
N LEU A 168 3.53 7.01 12.76
CA LEU A 168 2.99 7.85 11.70
C LEU A 168 3.37 9.33 11.92
N GLU A 169 3.16 9.83 13.14
CA GLU A 169 3.53 11.21 13.51
C GLU A 169 5.02 11.49 13.28
N ALA A 170 5.89 10.56 13.66
CA ALA A 170 7.34 10.71 13.52
C ALA A 170 7.77 10.77 12.04
N VAL A 171 7.26 9.85 11.19
CA VAL A 171 7.57 9.84 9.75
C VAL A 171 7.01 11.09 9.08
N ARG A 172 5.75 11.46 9.36
CA ARG A 172 5.12 12.64 8.78
C ARG A 172 5.89 13.92 9.14
N ALA A 173 6.27 14.09 10.40
CA ALA A 173 7.04 15.24 10.86
C ALA A 173 8.39 15.35 10.12
N GLU A 174 9.07 14.23 9.87
CA GLU A 174 10.35 14.23 9.17
C GLU A 174 10.20 14.56 7.67
N ILE A 175 9.17 14.02 7.01
CA ILE A 175 8.82 14.34 5.62
C ILE A 175 8.51 15.83 5.49
N ASP A 176 7.68 16.39 6.39
CA ASP A 176 7.33 17.82 6.40
C ASP A 176 8.53 18.71 6.67
N ARG A 177 9.37 18.34 7.63
CA ARG A 177 10.60 19.07 7.96
C ARG A 177 11.55 19.18 6.77
N ARG A 178 11.61 18.15 5.92
CA ARG A 178 12.44 18.12 4.70
C ARG A 178 11.74 18.69 3.48
N GLY A 179 10.43 18.94 3.53
CA GLY A 179 9.61 19.38 2.39
C GLY A 179 9.52 18.33 1.28
N LEU A 180 9.48 17.04 1.66
CA LEU A 180 9.43 15.92 0.71
C LEU A 180 8.00 15.62 0.30
N ASP A 181 7.84 15.09 -0.91
CA ASP A 181 6.58 14.60 -1.45
C ASP A 181 6.58 13.06 -1.42
N VAL A 182 6.32 12.51 -0.22
CA VAL A 182 6.31 11.07 0.07
C VAL A 182 5.00 10.73 0.73
N ASP A 183 4.31 9.71 0.21
CA ASP A 183 3.10 9.19 0.81
C ASP A 183 3.43 8.42 2.10
N VAL A 184 2.58 8.58 3.12
CA VAL A 184 2.66 7.81 4.36
C VAL A 184 1.46 6.87 4.41
N GLU A 185 1.74 5.60 4.25
CA GLU A 185 0.74 4.55 4.19
C GLU A 185 0.63 3.82 5.52
N VAL A 186 -0.56 3.37 5.85
CA VAL A 186 -0.80 2.49 7.00
C VAL A 186 -1.54 1.25 6.57
N ASP A 187 -0.97 0.09 6.87
CA ASP A 187 -1.57 -1.21 6.57
C ASP A 187 -1.78 -2.05 7.84
N GLY A 188 -3.00 -2.57 7.93
CA GLY A 188 -3.43 -3.49 8.99
C GLY A 188 -4.50 -2.94 9.94
N GLY A 189 -5.60 -3.65 10.06
CA GLY A 189 -6.67 -3.33 11.00
C GLY A 189 -7.37 -1.98 10.79
N VAL A 190 -7.21 -1.37 9.60
CA VAL A 190 -7.86 -0.11 9.23
C VAL A 190 -9.36 -0.34 9.05
N LYS A 191 -10.16 0.48 9.75
CA LYS A 191 -11.64 0.47 9.73
C LYS A 191 -12.16 1.90 9.82
N VAL A 192 -13.46 2.07 9.57
CA VAL A 192 -14.13 3.39 9.65
C VAL A 192 -13.96 4.06 11.02
N ASP A 193 -13.98 3.29 12.10
CA ASP A 193 -13.91 3.79 13.47
C ASP A 193 -12.51 4.32 13.88
N ASN A 194 -11.44 3.84 13.25
CA ASN A 194 -10.06 4.29 13.54
C ASN A 194 -9.42 5.14 12.43
N ALA A 195 -10.03 5.19 11.25
CA ALA A 195 -9.51 5.88 10.08
C ALA A 195 -9.18 7.36 10.34
N ARG A 196 -10.05 8.08 11.06
CA ARG A 196 -9.84 9.49 11.38
C ARG A 196 -8.57 9.71 12.20
N SER A 197 -8.36 8.88 13.23
CA SER A 197 -7.18 8.97 14.09
C SER A 197 -5.89 8.66 13.34
N LEU A 198 -5.93 7.75 12.35
CA LEU A 198 -4.78 7.45 11.48
C LEU A 198 -4.41 8.63 10.58
N VAL A 199 -5.42 9.28 9.99
CA VAL A 199 -5.22 10.51 9.18
C VAL A 199 -4.68 11.63 10.05
N ASP A 200 -5.25 11.85 11.23
CA ASP A 200 -4.78 12.88 12.16
C ASP A 200 -3.34 12.63 12.64
N ALA A 201 -2.91 11.37 12.71
CA ALA A 201 -1.52 10.99 13.01
C ALA A 201 -0.56 11.13 11.80
N GLY A 202 -1.06 11.47 10.61
CA GLY A 202 -0.23 11.78 9.44
C GLY A 202 -0.28 10.77 8.30
N ALA A 203 -1.15 9.76 8.35
CA ALA A 203 -1.35 8.86 7.22
C ALA A 203 -1.99 9.60 6.03
N THR A 204 -1.42 9.44 4.84
CA THR A 204 -1.97 9.96 3.57
C THR A 204 -2.67 8.86 2.77
N VAL A 205 -2.33 7.60 3.00
CA VAL A 205 -2.98 6.45 2.37
C VAL A 205 -3.46 5.47 3.45
N LEU A 206 -4.75 5.18 3.43
CA LEU A 206 -5.38 4.17 4.29
C LEU A 206 -5.53 2.86 3.51
N ILE A 207 -4.85 1.79 3.94
CA ILE A 207 -4.97 0.46 3.33
C ILE A 207 -5.95 -0.37 4.16
N ALA A 208 -7.08 -0.73 3.56
CA ALA A 208 -8.14 -1.47 4.26
C ALA A 208 -8.52 -2.74 3.50
N ALA A 209 -8.42 -3.88 4.17
CA ALA A 209 -8.81 -5.20 3.67
C ALA A 209 -10.15 -5.64 4.27
N SER A 210 -10.13 -6.27 5.47
CA SER A 210 -11.32 -6.75 6.15
C SER A 210 -12.30 -5.62 6.52
N GLY A 211 -11.79 -4.40 6.76
CA GLY A 211 -12.61 -3.21 7.00
C GLY A 211 -13.53 -2.85 5.84
N ILE A 212 -13.21 -3.32 4.63
CA ILE A 212 -14.01 -3.16 3.41
C ILE A 212 -14.73 -4.49 3.09
N PHE A 213 -13.98 -5.52 2.72
CA PHE A 213 -14.54 -6.71 2.06
C PHE A 213 -15.27 -7.67 3.01
N GLN A 214 -15.07 -7.55 4.33
CA GLN A 214 -15.85 -8.29 5.33
C GLN A 214 -16.98 -7.46 5.97
N ALA A 215 -17.14 -6.20 5.54
CA ALA A 215 -18.27 -5.38 5.94
C ALA A 215 -19.57 -5.89 5.31
N PRO A 216 -20.75 -5.69 5.96
CA PRO A 216 -22.05 -6.05 5.38
C PRO A 216 -22.32 -5.40 4.02
N ASP A 217 -21.76 -4.23 3.77
CA ASP A 217 -21.81 -3.48 2.50
C ASP A 217 -20.40 -2.94 2.18
N PRO A 218 -19.60 -3.66 1.37
CA PRO A 218 -18.25 -3.24 1.01
C PRO A 218 -18.18 -1.90 0.29
N ALA A 219 -19.14 -1.59 -0.59
CA ALA A 219 -19.16 -0.31 -1.31
C ALA A 219 -19.36 0.87 -0.35
N ARG A 220 -20.26 0.73 0.61
CA ARG A 220 -20.50 1.72 1.65
C ARG A 220 -19.31 1.89 2.57
N ALA A 221 -18.69 0.80 3.01
CA ALA A 221 -17.48 0.86 3.85
C ALA A 221 -16.33 1.58 3.12
N ALA A 222 -16.10 1.28 1.85
CA ALA A 222 -15.12 1.98 1.02
C ALA A 222 -15.47 3.48 0.88
N GLN A 223 -16.75 3.82 0.68
CA GLN A 223 -17.19 5.22 0.61
C GLN A 223 -16.91 5.99 1.90
N GLU A 224 -17.23 5.40 3.05
CA GLU A 224 -17.03 6.02 4.36
C GLU A 224 -15.53 6.21 4.65
N LEU A 225 -14.69 5.21 4.36
CA LEU A 225 -13.23 5.29 4.51
C LEU A 225 -12.63 6.35 3.57
N ALA A 226 -13.01 6.37 2.30
CA ALA A 226 -12.55 7.37 1.33
C ALA A 226 -12.93 8.80 1.74
N ALA A 227 -14.13 8.99 2.31
CA ALA A 227 -14.56 10.29 2.80
C ALA A 227 -13.73 10.78 3.98
N VAL A 228 -13.19 9.87 4.80
CA VAL A 228 -12.26 10.19 5.88
C VAL A 228 -10.87 10.47 5.33
N ALA A 229 -10.34 9.59 4.47
CA ALA A 229 -9.01 9.73 3.87
C ALA A 229 -8.84 11.08 3.15
N ARG A 230 -9.83 11.49 2.36
CA ARG A 230 -9.80 12.74 1.57
C ARG A 230 -9.95 14.04 2.38
N ARG A 231 -10.12 13.96 3.70
CA ARG A 231 -10.22 15.13 4.59
C ARG A 231 -8.88 15.56 5.18
N VAL A 232 -7.77 15.10 4.61
CA VAL A 232 -6.44 15.65 4.94
C VAL A 232 -6.43 17.09 4.46
N ALA A 233 -6.43 18.02 5.41
CA ALA A 233 -6.41 19.46 5.15
C ALA A 233 -4.95 19.93 5.01
#